data_1bc05b96e7b9c4f5c4cd1c1cb3a8d6f6
#
_entry.id   1bc05b96e7b9c4f5c4cd1c1cb3a8d6f6
#
_cell.length_a   1.000
_cell.length_b   1.000
_cell.length_c   1.000
_cell.angle_alpha   90.00
_cell.angle_beta   90.00
_cell.angle_gamma   90.00
#
_symmetry.space_group_name_H-M   'P 1'
#
loop_
_entity.id
_entity.type
_entity.pdbx_description
1 polymer ?
#
loop_
_entity_poly.entity_id
_entity_poly.type
_entity_poly.pdbx_seq_one_letter_code
_entity_poly.pdbx_strand_id
1 'polypeptide(L)' 'MPRLPACTPTDVIRALLRAGFYLDHSTGSHRFFRHPTKPGLVVVPFHRRDLKRGTLNAILKQADLSVDEFITLF' A
#
# COMPACT_ATOMS: atom_id res chain seq x y z
N MET A 1 16.01 -12.50 7.02
CA MET A 1 15.40 -11.24 6.61
C MET A 1 14.00 -11.49 6.10
N PRO A 2 13.01 -10.71 6.55
CA PRO A 2 11.66 -10.89 6.04
C PRO A 2 11.59 -10.50 4.56
N ARG A 3 10.82 -11.27 3.82
CA ARG A 3 10.56 -10.99 2.42
C ARG A 3 9.18 -10.43 2.24
N LEU A 4 9.04 -9.50 1.32
CA LEU A 4 7.72 -9.04 0.92
C LEU A 4 6.94 -10.19 0.29
N PRO A 5 5.73 -10.47 0.78
CA PRO A 5 4.89 -11.49 0.16
C PRO A 5 4.40 -11.01 -1.21
N ALA A 6 4.11 -11.94 -2.10
CA ALA A 6 3.40 -11.61 -3.32
C ALA A 6 1.99 -11.15 -2.94
N CYS A 7 1.58 -9.98 -3.43
CA CYS A 7 0.28 -9.45 -3.08
C CYS A 7 -0.32 -8.63 -4.23
N THR A 8 -1.65 -8.67 -4.27
CA THR A 8 -2.44 -7.89 -5.21
C THR A 8 -2.66 -6.48 -4.66
N PRO A 9 -3.10 -5.53 -5.50
CA PRO A 9 -3.51 -4.22 -4.99
C PRO A 9 -4.53 -4.30 -3.85
N THR A 10 -5.49 -5.21 -3.93
CA THR A 10 -6.49 -5.40 -2.87
C THR A 10 -5.84 -5.79 -1.55
N ASP A 11 -4.84 -6.68 -1.58
CA ASP A 11 -4.11 -7.06 -0.37
C ASP A 11 -3.41 -5.87 0.26
N VAL A 12 -2.75 -5.06 -0.57
CA VAL A 12 -2.03 -3.86 -0.10
C VAL A 12 -3.01 -2.84 0.48
N ILE A 13 -4.13 -2.62 -0.20
CA ILE A 13 -5.15 -1.69 0.28
C ILE A 13 -5.67 -2.12 1.65
N ARG A 14 -5.92 -3.42 1.82
CA ARG A 14 -6.38 -3.95 3.10
C ARG A 14 -5.37 -3.68 4.20
N ALA A 15 -4.08 -3.86 3.93
CA ALA A 15 -3.02 -3.56 4.89
C ALA A 15 -2.95 -2.06 5.20
N LEU A 16 -3.08 -1.21 4.19
CA LEU A 16 -3.09 0.25 4.39
C LEU A 16 -4.25 0.68 5.28
N LEU A 17 -5.43 0.14 5.05
CA LEU A 17 -6.60 0.44 5.89
C LEU A 17 -6.36 0.03 7.34
N ARG A 18 -5.75 -1.12 7.57
CA ARG A 18 -5.40 -1.57 8.92
C ARG A 18 -4.35 -0.67 9.58
N ALA A 19 -3.50 -0.04 8.78
CA ALA A 19 -2.49 0.90 9.28
C ALA A 19 -3.06 2.29 9.57
N GLY A 20 -4.35 2.50 9.31
CA GLY A 20 -5.00 3.78 9.56
C GLY A 20 -5.11 4.69 8.35
N PHE A 21 -4.70 4.23 7.17
CA PHE A 21 -4.87 5.00 5.95
C PHE A 21 -6.34 4.97 5.51
N TYR A 22 -6.75 5.99 4.78
CA TYR A 22 -8.08 6.05 4.20
C TYR A 22 -7.99 6.43 2.73
N LEU A 23 -9.00 6.02 1.97
CA LEU A 23 -9.08 6.35 0.56
C LEU A 23 -9.42 7.83 0.41
N ASP A 24 -8.52 8.57 -0.24
CA ASP A 24 -8.72 9.99 -0.51
C ASP A 24 -9.55 10.19 -1.79
N HIS A 25 -9.10 9.57 -2.86
CA HIS A 25 -9.82 9.59 -4.13
C HIS A 25 -9.31 8.47 -5.02
N SER A 26 -9.98 8.25 -6.14
CA SER A 26 -9.57 7.26 -7.11
C SER A 26 -9.75 7.81 -8.53
N THR A 27 -8.87 7.35 -9.41
CA THR A 27 -9.05 7.46 -10.85
C THR A 27 -9.25 6.05 -11.38
N GLY A 28 -9.51 5.86 -12.68
CA GLY A 28 -9.83 4.55 -13.22
C GLY A 28 -8.91 3.42 -12.76
N SER A 29 -7.60 3.62 -12.84
CA SER A 29 -6.62 2.57 -12.55
C SER A 29 -5.77 2.82 -11.31
N HIS A 30 -6.06 3.85 -10.54
CA HIS A 30 -5.27 4.18 -9.35
C HIS A 30 -6.16 4.51 -8.17
N ARG A 31 -5.70 4.13 -6.97
CA ARG A 31 -6.33 4.46 -5.69
C ARG A 31 -5.35 5.28 -4.88
N PHE A 32 -5.81 6.39 -4.31
CA PHE A 32 -4.96 7.34 -3.60
C PHE A 32 -5.36 7.35 -2.13
N PHE A 33 -4.39 7.15 -1.25
CA PHE A 33 -4.62 7.02 0.19
C PHE A 33 -3.87 8.09 0.95
N ARG A 34 -4.45 8.52 2.06
CA ARG A 34 -3.85 9.45 3.03
C ARG A 34 -3.95 8.89 4.43
N HIS A 35 -3.13 9.43 5.30
CA HIS A 35 -3.14 9.07 6.71
C HIS A 35 -3.38 10.32 7.56
N PRO A 36 -4.16 10.23 8.66
CA PRO A 36 -4.48 11.42 9.46
C PRO A 36 -3.27 12.14 10.06
N THR A 37 -2.19 11.40 10.34
CA THR A 37 -1.01 11.97 11.02
C THR A 37 0.28 11.89 10.20
N LYS A 38 0.27 11.16 9.08
CA LYS A 38 1.44 11.04 8.20
C LYS A 38 1.25 11.94 6.99
N PRO A 39 2.27 12.72 6.60
CA PRO A 39 2.19 13.53 5.39
C PRO A 39 2.29 12.65 4.14
N GLY A 40 1.89 13.21 3.01
CA GLY A 40 2.06 12.57 1.72
C GLY A 40 0.87 11.76 1.26
N LEU A 41 1.02 11.24 0.06
CA LEU A 41 -0.03 10.54 -0.66
C LEU A 41 0.52 9.18 -1.07
N VAL A 42 -0.24 8.12 -0.84
CA VAL A 42 0.12 6.76 -1.26
C VAL A 42 -0.70 6.40 -2.48
N VAL A 43 -0.03 6.03 -3.56
CA VAL A 43 -0.69 5.69 -4.82
C VAL A 43 -0.58 4.20 -5.06
N VAL A 44 -1.72 3.52 -5.20
CA VAL A 44 -1.78 2.08 -5.45
C VAL A 44 -2.39 1.85 -6.83
N PRO A 45 -1.63 1.27 -7.77
CA PRO A 45 -2.21 0.87 -9.05
C PRO A 45 -3.25 -0.21 -8.80
N PHE A 46 -4.43 -0.07 -9.39
CA PHE A 46 -5.52 -0.99 -9.12
C PHE A 46 -5.77 -1.90 -10.33
N HIS A 47 -5.39 -3.16 -10.18
CA HIS A 47 -5.58 -4.20 -11.19
C HIS A 47 -5.72 -5.55 -10.49
N ARG A 48 -5.89 -6.62 -11.25
CA ARG A 48 -6.15 -7.96 -10.69
C ARG A 48 -4.89 -8.79 -10.46
N ARG A 49 -3.75 -8.32 -10.95
CA ARG A 49 -2.47 -9.06 -10.85
C ARG A 49 -1.72 -8.68 -9.59
N ASP A 50 -0.75 -9.52 -9.24
CA ASP A 50 0.20 -9.18 -8.19
C ASP A 50 0.97 -7.91 -8.56
N LEU A 51 1.24 -7.11 -7.56
CA LEU A 51 2.09 -5.94 -7.73
C LEU A 51 3.54 -6.37 -7.94
N LYS A 52 4.23 -5.70 -8.85
CA LYS A 52 5.66 -5.90 -9.02
C LYS A 52 6.37 -5.46 -7.74
N ARG A 53 7.48 -6.15 -7.43
CA ARG A 53 8.23 -5.87 -6.19
C ARG A 53 8.65 -4.40 -6.08
N GLY A 54 9.14 -3.80 -7.18
CA GLY A 54 9.51 -2.38 -7.17
C GLY A 54 8.34 -1.46 -6.87
N THR A 55 7.18 -1.75 -7.43
CA THR A 55 5.95 -0.98 -7.17
C THR A 55 5.54 -1.13 -5.72
N LEU A 56 5.56 -2.34 -5.17
CA LEU A 56 5.22 -2.59 -3.78
C LEU A 56 6.17 -1.85 -2.84
N ASN A 57 7.47 -1.90 -3.11
CA ASN A 57 8.46 -1.16 -2.32
C ASN A 57 8.21 0.34 -2.35
N ALA A 58 7.85 0.89 -3.51
CA ALA A 58 7.53 2.31 -3.63
C ALA A 58 6.31 2.68 -2.78
N ILE A 59 5.29 1.83 -2.79
CA ILE A 59 4.08 2.05 -1.97
C ILE A 59 4.46 2.08 -0.49
N LEU A 60 5.27 1.14 -0.03
CA LEU A 60 5.69 1.09 1.38
C LEU A 60 6.49 2.32 1.76
N LYS A 61 7.35 2.82 0.87
CA LYS A 61 8.09 4.06 1.13
C LYS A 61 7.15 5.26 1.24
N GLN A 62 6.19 5.37 0.34
CA GLN A 62 5.19 6.44 0.39
C GLN A 62 4.38 6.38 1.70
N ALA A 63 4.07 5.18 2.15
CA ALA A 63 3.28 4.95 3.36
C ALA A 63 4.12 5.04 4.64
N ASP A 64 5.43 5.17 4.52
CA ASP A 64 6.35 5.14 5.66
C ASP A 64 6.17 3.87 6.49
N LEU A 65 6.06 2.74 5.80
CA LEU A 65 5.95 1.42 6.43
C LEU A 65 7.19 0.60 6.12
N SER A 66 7.74 -0.05 7.13
CA SER A 66 8.78 -1.04 6.92
C SER A 66 8.16 -2.33 6.40
N VAL A 67 9.00 -3.22 5.85
CA VAL A 67 8.55 -4.55 5.43
C VAL A 67 7.96 -5.32 6.60
N ASP A 68 8.60 -5.24 7.77
CA ASP A 68 8.14 -5.91 8.98
C ASP A 68 6.75 -5.42 9.40
N GLU A 69 6.56 -4.10 9.41
CA GLU A 69 5.26 -3.51 9.74
C GLU A 69 4.19 -3.96 8.76
N PHE A 70 4.51 -3.95 7.47
CA PHE A 70 3.56 -4.36 6.44
C PHE A 70 3.14 -5.82 6.63
N ILE A 71 4.10 -6.70 6.91
CA ILE A 71 3.81 -8.13 7.11
C ILE A 71 2.85 -8.32 8.29
N THR A 72 3.00 -7.55 9.35
CA THR A 72 2.09 -7.66 10.51
C THR A 72 0.68 -7.18 10.21
N LEU A 73 0.51 -6.33 9.20
CA LEU A 73 -0.79 -5.82 8.77
C LEU A 73 -1.46 -6.74 7.74
N PHE A 74 -0.73 -7.67 7.23
CA PHE A 74 -1.17 -8.54 6.12
C PHE A 74 -2.09 -9.72 6.57
#